data_0c994842f00887f0da1f4949f21e26a9
#
_entry.id   0c994842f00887f0da1f4949f21e26a9
#
_cell.length_a   1.000
_cell.length_b   1.000
_cell.length_c   1.000
_cell.angle_alpha   90.00
_cell.angle_beta   90.00
_cell.angle_gamma   90.00
#
_symmetry.space_group_name_H-M   'P 1'
#
loop_
_entity.id
_entity.type
_entity.pdbx_description
1 polymer ?
#
loop_
_entity_poly.entity_id
_entity_poly.type
_entity_poly.pdbx_seq_one_letter_code
_entity_poly.pdbx_strand_id
1 'polypeptide(L)'
;MLARVGSLLFWTFIAVSSLLLFPVAVIIWATTVLVDRRRVVLHHFTCLWASLYTWVNPAWRVHVDGRERIRAGVPYVMVANHQSFLDILVLFRLFVHFKWVSKIEMFRIPCIGWNMALNGYIKLRRGDSLSVAEMMRACERTLAEGSPIMMFPEGTRSPDGRLKAFKPGAFVLAQRARVPLLPIIVEGTSRALPKHGFVLRGRHAIRIRVLDEIAFASFAEKPIEQLAEEVHEVFAAALGERDSAALAPSAVAPRSRASGHGGHEGAAR
;
A
#
# COMPACT_ATOMS: atom_id res chain seq x y z
N MET A 1 15.60 -19.42 -16.00
CA MET A 1 15.09 -19.00 -17.31
C MET A 1 13.62 -18.58 -17.23
N LEU A 2 12.69 -19.42 -16.80
CA LEU A 2 11.24 -19.15 -16.72
C LEU A 2 10.88 -17.84 -15.97
N ALA A 3 11.48 -17.57 -14.78
CA ALA A 3 11.20 -16.34 -14.03
C ALA A 3 11.59 -15.06 -14.79
N ARG A 4 12.68 -15.09 -15.57
CA ARG A 4 13.11 -13.93 -16.39
C ARG A 4 12.13 -13.70 -17.55
N VAL A 5 11.70 -14.76 -18.23
CA VAL A 5 10.70 -14.67 -19.31
C VAL A 5 9.37 -14.15 -18.77
N GLY A 6 8.87 -14.72 -17.65
CA GLY A 6 7.64 -14.25 -17.02
C GLY A 6 7.71 -12.78 -16.57
N SER A 7 8.87 -12.35 -16.08
CA SER A 7 9.08 -10.94 -15.71
C SER A 7 9.09 -10.03 -16.93
N LEU A 8 9.74 -10.43 -18.02
CA LEU A 8 9.74 -9.66 -19.26
C LEU A 8 8.32 -9.51 -19.81
N LEU A 9 7.54 -10.60 -19.86
CA LEU A 9 6.14 -10.57 -20.29
C LEU A 9 5.30 -9.64 -19.40
N PHE A 10 5.51 -9.69 -18.10
CA PHE A 10 4.80 -8.83 -17.15
C PHE A 10 5.13 -7.34 -17.35
N TRP A 11 6.41 -6.99 -17.51
CA TRP A 11 6.80 -5.59 -17.75
C TRP A 11 6.35 -5.10 -19.13
N THR A 12 6.39 -5.95 -20.16
CA THR A 12 5.82 -5.64 -21.47
C THR A 12 4.32 -5.42 -21.39
N PHE A 13 3.61 -6.27 -20.63
CA PHE A 13 2.18 -6.10 -20.38
C PHE A 13 1.87 -4.75 -19.68
N ILE A 14 2.66 -4.36 -18.67
CA ILE A 14 2.53 -3.04 -18.03
C ILE A 14 2.73 -1.92 -19.06
N ALA A 15 3.76 -2.00 -19.89
CA ALA A 15 4.04 -0.95 -20.87
C ALA A 15 2.92 -0.83 -21.93
N VAL A 16 2.51 -1.94 -22.52
CA VAL A 16 1.47 -1.96 -23.57
C VAL A 16 0.11 -1.53 -22.99
N SER A 17 -0.31 -2.11 -21.87
CA SER A 17 -1.58 -1.74 -21.24
C SER A 17 -1.59 -0.27 -20.78
N SER A 18 -0.43 0.27 -20.34
CA SER A 18 -0.33 1.69 -20.00
C SER A 18 -0.57 2.61 -21.20
N LEU A 19 -0.11 2.23 -22.40
CA LEU A 19 -0.38 2.97 -23.65
C LEU A 19 -1.88 2.97 -23.97
N LEU A 20 -2.58 1.86 -23.70
CA LEU A 20 -4.03 1.74 -23.97
C LEU A 20 -4.89 2.42 -22.90
N LEU A 21 -4.49 2.36 -21.63
CA LEU A 21 -5.27 2.89 -20.51
C LEU A 21 -5.06 4.39 -20.30
N PHE A 22 -3.91 4.94 -20.71
CA PHE A 22 -3.64 6.37 -20.54
C PHE A 22 -4.60 7.28 -21.33
N PRO A 23 -4.95 7.02 -22.61
CA PRO A 23 -5.99 7.78 -23.30
C PRO A 23 -7.34 7.77 -22.57
N VAL A 24 -7.72 6.64 -21.96
CA VAL A 24 -8.96 6.56 -21.15
C VAL A 24 -8.84 7.46 -19.92
N ALA A 25 -7.67 7.47 -19.25
CA ALA A 25 -7.42 8.39 -18.13
C ALA A 25 -7.55 9.87 -18.56
N VAL A 26 -7.04 10.23 -19.74
CA VAL A 26 -7.16 11.60 -20.31
C VAL A 26 -8.62 11.94 -20.55
N ILE A 27 -9.42 11.03 -21.13
CA ILE A 27 -10.85 11.24 -21.38
C ILE A 27 -11.59 11.46 -20.04
N ILE A 28 -11.37 10.59 -19.06
CA ILE A 28 -11.98 10.72 -17.73
C ILE A 28 -11.59 12.07 -17.11
N TRP A 29 -10.32 12.43 -17.15
CA TRP A 29 -9.86 13.71 -16.64
C TRP A 29 -10.55 14.89 -17.34
N ALA A 30 -10.55 14.91 -18.67
CA ALA A 30 -11.11 16.01 -19.47
C ALA A 30 -12.63 16.19 -19.22
N THR A 31 -13.37 15.10 -19.04
CA THR A 31 -14.80 15.14 -18.81
C THR A 31 -15.21 15.44 -17.37
N THR A 32 -14.32 15.18 -16.39
CA THR A 32 -14.66 15.32 -14.98
C THR A 32 -13.94 16.47 -14.27
N VAL A 33 -12.86 17.03 -14.83
CA VAL A 33 -11.98 17.99 -14.14
C VAL A 33 -12.69 19.25 -13.61
N LEU A 34 -13.77 19.68 -14.27
CA LEU A 34 -14.53 20.88 -13.88
C LEU A 34 -15.46 20.64 -12.68
N VAL A 35 -15.96 19.40 -12.52
CA VAL A 35 -16.92 19.02 -11.47
C VAL A 35 -16.26 18.22 -10.34
N ASP A 36 -15.29 17.39 -10.67
CA ASP A 36 -14.51 16.60 -9.71
C ASP A 36 -13.10 17.22 -9.47
N ARG A 37 -13.09 18.33 -8.75
CA ARG A 37 -11.83 19.05 -8.44
C ARG A 37 -10.81 18.19 -7.70
N ARG A 38 -11.27 17.24 -6.87
CA ARG A 38 -10.42 16.31 -6.14
C ARG A 38 -9.94 15.14 -7.00
N ARG A 39 -10.49 14.98 -8.23
CA ARG A 39 -10.15 13.91 -9.18
C ARG A 39 -10.37 12.51 -8.59
N VAL A 40 -11.48 12.35 -7.88
CA VAL A 40 -11.87 11.09 -7.22
C VAL A 40 -12.15 10.02 -8.26
N VAL A 41 -12.88 10.36 -9.33
CA VAL A 41 -13.23 9.45 -10.42
C VAL A 41 -11.96 8.94 -11.13
N LEU A 42 -11.07 9.86 -11.49
CA LEU A 42 -9.80 9.50 -12.12
C LEU A 42 -8.93 8.64 -11.21
N HIS A 43 -8.90 8.93 -9.90
CA HIS A 43 -8.16 8.13 -8.94
C HIS A 43 -8.71 6.71 -8.84
N HIS A 44 -10.04 6.52 -8.80
CA HIS A 44 -10.64 5.17 -8.79
C HIS A 44 -10.34 4.41 -10.09
N PHE A 45 -10.35 5.07 -11.24
CA PHE A 45 -9.85 4.46 -12.47
C PHE A 45 -8.38 4.05 -12.35
N THR A 46 -7.53 4.89 -11.74
CA THR A 46 -6.13 4.54 -11.46
C THR A 46 -6.01 3.34 -10.50
N CYS A 47 -6.92 3.21 -9.52
CA CYS A 47 -7.00 2.03 -8.67
C CYS A 47 -7.30 0.76 -9.49
N LEU A 48 -8.26 0.81 -10.41
CA LEU A 48 -8.56 -0.30 -11.33
C LEU A 48 -7.34 -0.63 -12.20
N TRP A 49 -6.74 0.38 -12.81
CA TRP A 49 -5.56 0.23 -13.66
C TRP A 49 -4.40 -0.44 -12.91
N ALA A 50 -4.01 0.05 -11.74
CA ALA A 50 -2.94 -0.53 -10.94
C ALA A 50 -3.30 -1.94 -10.42
N SER A 51 -4.57 -2.16 -10.05
CA SER A 51 -5.07 -3.45 -9.58
C SER A 51 -5.04 -4.53 -10.66
N LEU A 52 -5.24 -4.17 -11.93
CA LEU A 52 -5.13 -5.07 -13.07
C LEU A 52 -3.79 -5.82 -13.05
N TYR A 53 -2.69 -5.14 -12.75
CA TYR A 53 -1.36 -5.74 -12.68
C TYR A 53 -1.21 -6.77 -11.55
N THR A 54 -1.95 -6.59 -10.46
CA THR A 54 -1.97 -7.55 -9.36
C THR A 54 -2.93 -8.72 -9.62
N TRP A 55 -4.01 -8.52 -10.39
CA TRP A 55 -4.97 -9.57 -10.73
C TRP A 55 -4.45 -10.51 -11.83
N VAL A 56 -3.78 -9.95 -12.84
CA VAL A 56 -3.25 -10.73 -13.97
C VAL A 56 -2.07 -11.60 -13.55
N ASN A 57 -1.39 -11.28 -12.46
CA ASN A 57 -0.28 -12.09 -11.97
C ASN A 57 -0.75 -13.20 -11.01
N PRO A 58 -0.85 -14.47 -11.45
CA PRO A 58 -1.36 -15.56 -10.62
C PRO A 58 -0.41 -15.94 -9.47
N ALA A 59 0.82 -15.43 -9.50
CA ALA A 59 1.80 -15.65 -8.43
C ALA A 59 1.55 -14.77 -7.19
N TRP A 60 0.69 -13.76 -7.28
CA TRP A 60 0.42 -12.85 -6.18
C TRP A 60 -1.01 -13.00 -5.68
N ARG A 61 -1.13 -13.37 -4.40
CA ARG A 61 -2.41 -13.37 -3.70
C ARG A 61 -2.45 -12.15 -2.79
N VAL A 62 -3.17 -11.11 -3.21
CA VAL A 62 -3.27 -9.85 -2.45
C VAL A 62 -4.52 -9.89 -1.59
N HIS A 63 -4.34 -9.80 -0.27
CA HIS A 63 -5.40 -9.69 0.72
C HIS A 63 -5.39 -8.28 1.33
N VAL A 64 -6.57 -7.75 1.58
CA VAL A 64 -6.77 -6.44 2.22
C VAL A 64 -7.65 -6.65 3.44
N ASP A 65 -7.13 -6.31 4.60
CA ASP A 65 -7.83 -6.42 5.88
C ASP A 65 -7.99 -5.01 6.50
N GLY A 66 -9.08 -4.78 7.19
CA GLY A 66 -9.33 -3.53 7.91
C GLY A 66 -9.72 -2.34 7.01
N ARG A 67 -10.09 -2.58 5.75
CA ARG A 67 -10.52 -1.51 4.83
C ARG A 67 -11.70 -0.70 5.37
N GLU A 68 -12.59 -1.33 6.11
CA GLU A 68 -13.76 -0.75 6.76
C GLU A 68 -13.41 0.33 7.80
N ARG A 69 -12.17 0.35 8.29
CA ARG A 69 -11.65 1.37 9.21
C ARG A 69 -11.39 2.71 8.53
N ILE A 70 -11.35 2.74 7.19
CA ILE A 70 -11.17 3.96 6.41
C ILE A 70 -12.53 4.66 6.31
N ARG A 71 -12.74 5.69 7.11
CA ARG A 71 -13.97 6.47 7.09
C ARG A 71 -14.02 7.38 5.87
N ALA A 72 -15.12 7.31 5.11
CA ALA A 72 -15.32 8.16 3.94
C ALA A 72 -15.36 9.65 4.34
N GLY A 73 -14.73 10.49 3.53
CA GLY A 73 -14.74 11.95 3.72
C GLY A 73 -13.76 12.47 4.79
N VAL A 74 -13.05 11.60 5.50
CA VAL A 74 -12.04 12.04 6.47
C VAL A 74 -10.70 12.23 5.75
N PRO A 75 -10.09 13.43 5.83
CA PRO A 75 -8.76 13.67 5.29
C PRO A 75 -7.69 13.11 6.23
N TYR A 76 -7.13 11.97 5.88
CA TYR A 76 -6.05 11.32 6.63
C TYR A 76 -4.67 11.71 6.11
N VAL A 77 -3.67 11.70 6.98
CA VAL A 77 -2.31 11.36 6.57
C VAL A 77 -2.16 9.85 6.72
N MET A 78 -2.27 9.13 5.59
CA MET A 78 -2.08 7.69 5.51
C MET A 78 -0.58 7.39 5.46
N VAL A 79 -0.09 6.56 6.35
CA VAL A 79 1.33 6.17 6.41
C VAL A 79 1.46 4.67 6.19
N ALA A 80 2.38 4.26 5.33
CA ALA A 80 2.64 2.85 5.04
C ALA A 80 4.15 2.55 5.08
N ASN A 81 4.53 1.33 5.46
CA ASN A 81 5.91 0.88 5.32
C ASN A 81 6.27 0.63 3.84
N HIS A 82 7.55 0.74 3.49
CA HIS A 82 8.01 0.69 2.10
C HIS A 82 9.13 -0.32 1.87
N GLN A 83 8.79 -1.46 1.32
CA GLN A 83 9.71 -2.58 1.09
C GLN A 83 10.03 -2.78 -0.39
N SER A 84 9.05 -2.49 -1.28
CA SER A 84 9.13 -2.82 -2.70
C SER A 84 8.47 -1.75 -3.57
N PHE A 85 8.78 -1.76 -4.86
CA PHE A 85 8.00 -0.99 -5.83
C PHE A 85 6.55 -1.49 -5.92
N LEU A 86 6.32 -2.77 -5.61
CA LEU A 86 4.99 -3.37 -5.59
C LEU A 86 4.07 -2.77 -4.53
N ASP A 87 4.60 -2.18 -3.45
CA ASP A 87 3.78 -1.54 -2.41
C ASP A 87 2.83 -0.50 -3.02
N ILE A 88 3.32 0.25 -4.02
CA ILE A 88 2.52 1.26 -4.70
C ILE A 88 1.34 0.62 -5.43
N LEU A 89 1.58 -0.49 -6.17
CA LEU A 89 0.53 -1.18 -6.92
C LEU A 89 -0.51 -1.82 -6.00
N VAL A 90 -0.05 -2.46 -4.92
CA VAL A 90 -0.96 -3.16 -4.02
C VAL A 90 -1.78 -2.21 -3.15
N LEU A 91 -1.24 -1.04 -2.77
CA LEU A 91 -1.99 -0.05 -2.01
C LEU A 91 -3.19 0.54 -2.78
N PHE A 92 -3.15 0.56 -4.11
CA PHE A 92 -4.33 0.90 -4.92
C PHE A 92 -5.48 -0.11 -4.75
N ARG A 93 -5.21 -1.36 -4.26
CA ARG A 93 -6.25 -2.35 -3.92
C ARG A 93 -7.14 -1.93 -2.75
N LEU A 94 -6.79 -0.89 -2.03
CA LEU A 94 -7.67 -0.27 -1.05
C LEU A 94 -8.93 0.33 -1.71
N PHE A 95 -8.89 0.73 -2.98
CA PHE A 95 -10.00 1.37 -3.69
C PHE A 95 -10.61 2.54 -2.90
N VAL A 96 -9.78 3.34 -2.27
CA VAL A 96 -10.16 4.58 -1.59
C VAL A 96 -9.41 5.75 -2.21
N HIS A 97 -10.01 6.93 -2.17
CA HIS A 97 -9.37 8.12 -2.71
C HIS A 97 -8.24 8.61 -1.80
N PHE A 98 -7.08 8.89 -2.38
CA PHE A 98 -5.94 9.56 -1.74
C PHE A 98 -5.01 10.18 -2.79
N LYS A 99 -4.10 11.05 -2.34
CA LYS A 99 -3.04 11.61 -3.16
C LYS A 99 -1.69 11.08 -2.72
N TRP A 100 -0.88 10.62 -3.68
CA TRP A 100 0.50 10.20 -3.42
C TRP A 100 1.42 11.40 -3.27
N VAL A 101 2.35 11.31 -2.31
CA VAL A 101 3.62 12.05 -2.35
C VAL A 101 4.67 11.16 -3.00
N SER A 102 5.18 11.57 -4.14
CA SER A 102 6.09 10.74 -4.93
C SER A 102 7.28 11.53 -5.45
N LYS A 103 8.39 10.79 -5.66
CA LYS A 103 9.63 11.32 -6.22
C LYS A 103 9.39 11.94 -7.60
N ILE A 104 9.93 13.13 -7.85
CA ILE A 104 9.70 13.89 -9.09
C ILE A 104 10.04 13.11 -10.37
N GLU A 105 11.05 12.24 -10.32
CA GLU A 105 11.46 11.42 -11.45
C GLU A 105 10.41 10.42 -11.90
N MET A 106 9.52 10.00 -11.00
CA MET A 106 8.41 9.10 -11.32
C MET A 106 7.41 9.75 -12.30
N PHE A 107 7.28 11.07 -12.24
CA PHE A 107 6.40 11.82 -13.14
C PHE A 107 6.92 11.92 -14.58
N ARG A 108 8.18 11.52 -14.82
CA ARG A 108 8.79 11.47 -16.16
C ARG A 108 8.51 10.15 -16.89
N ILE A 109 8.01 9.12 -16.19
CA ILE A 109 7.69 7.83 -16.80
C ILE A 109 6.48 8.03 -17.74
N PRO A 110 6.60 7.71 -19.03
CA PRO A 110 5.49 7.85 -19.98
C PRO A 110 4.22 7.14 -19.49
N CYS A 111 3.07 7.68 -19.78
CA CYS A 111 1.74 7.21 -19.39
C CYS A 111 1.53 7.17 -17.87
N ILE A 112 2.36 6.44 -17.10
CA ILE A 112 2.22 6.29 -15.65
C ILE A 112 2.47 7.62 -14.95
N GLY A 113 3.59 8.28 -15.21
CA GLY A 113 3.93 9.57 -14.61
C GLY A 113 2.99 10.69 -15.07
N TRP A 114 2.54 10.65 -16.31
CA TRP A 114 1.53 11.58 -16.83
C TRP A 114 0.18 11.38 -16.14
N ASN A 115 -0.25 10.14 -15.93
CA ASN A 115 -1.45 9.84 -15.14
C ASN A 115 -1.30 10.31 -13.67
N MET A 116 -0.12 10.20 -13.07
CA MET A 116 0.16 10.77 -11.75
C MET A 116 -0.04 12.28 -11.74
N ALA A 117 0.40 12.98 -12.78
CA ALA A 117 0.20 14.43 -12.93
C ALA A 117 -1.30 14.78 -13.13
N LEU A 118 -2.02 14.03 -13.96
CA LEU A 118 -3.47 14.20 -14.13
C LEU A 118 -4.23 14.00 -12.83
N ASN A 119 -3.82 13.05 -12.00
CA ASN A 119 -4.39 12.83 -10.65
C ASN A 119 -4.05 13.93 -9.65
N GLY A 120 -3.11 14.84 -9.97
CA GLY A 120 -2.65 15.87 -9.04
C GLY A 120 -1.87 15.30 -7.87
N TYR A 121 -1.12 14.23 -8.07
CA TYR A 121 -0.20 13.70 -7.05
C TYR A 121 0.94 14.68 -6.79
N ILE A 122 1.47 14.67 -5.59
CA ILE A 122 2.38 15.67 -5.09
C ILE A 122 3.82 15.26 -5.36
N LYS A 123 4.56 16.15 -5.99
CA LYS A 123 5.98 15.94 -6.37
C LYS A 123 6.90 16.27 -5.20
N LEU A 124 7.95 15.47 -5.05
CA LEU A 124 9.03 15.70 -4.09
C LEU A 124 10.40 15.48 -4.74
N ARG A 125 11.28 16.46 -4.69
CA ARG A 125 12.70 16.29 -4.94
C ARG A 125 13.41 16.10 -3.60
N ARG A 126 13.93 14.89 -3.37
CA ARG A 126 14.61 14.55 -2.12
C ARG A 126 15.95 15.30 -2.03
N GLY A 127 16.29 15.77 -0.84
CA GLY A 127 17.54 16.53 -0.61
C GLY A 127 17.46 18.01 -0.97
N ASP A 128 16.30 18.49 -1.44
CA ASP A 128 16.02 19.88 -1.77
C ASP A 128 15.03 20.44 -0.76
N SER A 129 15.48 21.35 0.10
CA SER A 129 14.69 21.94 1.17
C SER A 129 13.51 22.78 0.65
N LEU A 130 13.69 23.47 -0.47
CA LEU A 130 12.62 24.23 -1.11
C LEU A 130 11.53 23.30 -1.64
N SER A 131 11.92 22.22 -2.30
CA SER A 131 10.97 21.21 -2.78
C SER A 131 10.22 20.51 -1.63
N VAL A 132 10.86 20.29 -0.48
CA VAL A 132 10.20 19.77 0.72
C VAL A 132 9.17 20.78 1.24
N ALA A 133 9.50 22.07 1.31
CA ALA A 133 8.56 23.10 1.76
C ALA A 133 7.37 23.26 0.80
N GLU A 134 7.60 23.20 -0.51
CA GLU A 134 6.53 23.21 -1.53
C GLU A 134 5.61 21.98 -1.42
N MET A 135 6.21 20.81 -1.26
CA MET A 135 5.48 19.56 -1.05
C MET A 135 4.59 19.64 0.20
N MET A 136 5.12 20.14 1.33
CA MET A 136 4.34 20.27 2.57
C MET A 136 3.14 21.20 2.37
N ARG A 137 3.34 22.40 1.77
CA ARG A 137 2.24 23.32 1.45
C ARG A 137 1.20 22.70 0.52
N ALA A 138 1.64 21.92 -0.48
CA ALA A 138 0.73 21.22 -1.38
C ALA A 138 -0.08 20.13 -0.64
N CYS A 139 0.54 19.40 0.28
CA CYS A 139 -0.14 18.41 1.12
C CYS A 139 -1.17 19.07 2.03
N GLU A 140 -0.81 20.18 2.71
CA GLU A 140 -1.72 20.92 3.58
C GLU A 140 -2.96 21.41 2.82
N ARG A 141 -2.79 21.98 1.63
CA ARG A 141 -3.92 22.39 0.76
C ARG A 141 -4.79 21.18 0.38
N THR A 142 -4.16 20.09 -0.02
CA THR A 142 -4.86 18.87 -0.45
C THR A 142 -5.70 18.26 0.68
N LEU A 143 -5.17 18.26 1.91
CA LEU A 143 -5.92 17.83 3.11
C LEU A 143 -7.07 18.78 3.43
N ALA A 144 -6.86 20.10 3.32
CA ALA A 144 -7.90 21.10 3.52
C ALA A 144 -9.04 20.98 2.49
N GLU A 145 -8.74 20.52 1.27
CA GLU A 145 -9.72 20.19 0.24
C GLU A 145 -10.43 18.84 0.49
N GLY A 146 -10.12 18.15 1.58
CA GLY A 146 -10.74 16.88 1.98
C GLY A 146 -10.18 15.64 1.29
N SER A 147 -8.98 15.71 0.68
CA SER A 147 -8.33 14.55 0.08
C SER A 147 -7.24 13.98 0.99
N PRO A 148 -7.29 12.70 1.37
CA PRO A 148 -6.21 12.06 2.12
C PRO A 148 -4.89 12.06 1.37
N ILE A 149 -3.79 12.07 2.12
CA ILE A 149 -2.42 11.97 1.60
C ILE A 149 -1.83 10.62 1.97
N MET A 150 -1.25 9.90 0.99
CA MET A 150 -0.50 8.67 1.23
C MET A 150 1.00 8.93 1.17
N MET A 151 1.72 8.53 2.22
CA MET A 151 3.17 8.72 2.35
C MET A 151 3.86 7.45 2.87
N PHE A 152 5.12 7.30 2.48
CA PHE A 152 6.03 6.34 3.08
C PHE A 152 6.98 7.08 4.04
N PRO A 153 6.78 6.99 5.36
CA PRO A 153 7.56 7.79 6.32
C PRO A 153 9.04 7.40 6.36
N GLU A 154 9.40 6.19 5.92
CA GLU A 154 10.80 5.77 5.75
C GLU A 154 11.56 6.60 4.70
N GLY A 155 10.84 7.26 3.78
CA GLY A 155 11.38 8.09 2.72
C GLY A 155 12.10 7.33 1.60
N THR A 156 12.35 6.03 1.73
CA THR A 156 12.92 5.16 0.69
C THR A 156 12.62 3.70 1.02
N ARG A 157 12.61 2.83 0.01
CA ARG A 157 12.43 1.38 0.19
C ARG A 157 13.47 0.79 1.12
N SER A 158 13.05 -0.14 1.97
CA SER A 158 13.96 -0.99 2.74
C SER A 158 14.76 -1.92 1.79
N PRO A 159 16.05 -2.15 2.02
CA PRO A 159 16.83 -3.07 1.20
C PRO A 159 16.61 -4.55 1.55
N ASP A 160 16.30 -4.82 2.80
CA ASP A 160 16.19 -6.15 3.43
C ASP A 160 14.77 -6.50 3.89
N GLY A 161 13.82 -5.61 3.68
CA GLY A 161 12.42 -5.78 4.10
C GLY A 161 12.17 -5.42 5.56
N ARG A 162 13.18 -5.02 6.32
CA ARG A 162 13.01 -4.55 7.70
C ARG A 162 12.49 -3.13 7.74
N LEU A 163 11.71 -2.81 8.76
CA LEU A 163 11.22 -1.46 9.00
C LEU A 163 12.39 -0.51 9.27
N LYS A 164 12.38 0.66 8.62
CA LYS A 164 13.39 1.71 8.81
C LYS A 164 12.84 2.80 9.71
N ALA A 165 13.72 3.56 10.33
CA ALA A 165 13.35 4.74 11.10
C ALA A 165 12.47 5.69 10.27
N PHE A 166 11.46 6.26 10.91
CA PHE A 166 10.51 7.16 10.29
C PHE A 166 11.03 8.60 10.27
N LYS A 167 10.84 9.28 9.16
CA LYS A 167 11.14 10.70 9.00
C LYS A 167 9.97 11.54 9.51
N PRO A 168 10.24 12.73 10.05
CA PRO A 168 9.22 13.55 10.71
C PRO A 168 8.14 14.09 9.77
N GLY A 169 8.36 14.14 8.45
CA GLY A 169 7.50 14.87 7.51
C GLY A 169 6.02 14.51 7.54
N ALA A 170 5.66 13.21 7.64
CA ALA A 170 4.26 12.79 7.72
C ALA A 170 3.59 13.24 9.03
N PHE A 171 4.32 13.20 10.12
CA PHE A 171 3.84 13.54 11.46
C PHE A 171 3.66 15.06 11.64
N VAL A 172 4.63 15.84 11.16
CA VAL A 172 4.52 17.30 11.05
C VAL A 172 3.29 17.69 10.22
N LEU A 173 3.08 17.01 9.08
CA LEU A 173 1.93 17.27 8.23
C LEU A 173 0.62 17.01 8.96
N ALA A 174 0.49 15.87 9.65
CA ALA A 174 -0.71 15.50 10.38
C ALA A 174 -1.04 16.50 11.51
N GLN A 175 0.00 16.95 12.27
CA GLN A 175 -0.18 17.94 13.32
C GLN A 175 -0.60 19.31 12.75
N ARG A 176 0.09 19.81 11.72
CA ARG A 176 -0.23 21.11 11.11
C ARG A 176 -1.61 21.15 10.48
N ALA A 177 -1.98 20.09 9.77
CA ALA A 177 -3.29 19.97 9.14
C ALA A 177 -4.41 19.59 10.12
N ARG A 178 -4.09 19.23 11.37
CA ARG A 178 -5.03 18.78 12.42
C ARG A 178 -5.90 17.61 11.97
N VAL A 179 -5.28 16.64 11.30
CA VAL A 179 -5.96 15.44 10.78
C VAL A 179 -5.40 14.17 11.40
N PRO A 180 -6.21 13.09 11.48
CA PRO A 180 -5.74 11.82 12.03
C PRO A 180 -4.67 11.17 11.13
N LEU A 181 -3.81 10.37 11.77
CA LEU A 181 -2.91 9.44 11.10
C LEU A 181 -3.62 8.10 10.86
N LEU A 182 -3.41 7.49 9.71
CA LEU A 182 -3.92 6.15 9.41
C LEU A 182 -2.76 5.22 9.03
N PRO A 183 -2.33 4.34 9.95
CA PRO A 183 -1.27 3.38 9.69
C PRO A 183 -1.74 2.24 8.79
N ILE A 184 -0.92 1.86 7.80
CA ILE A 184 -1.21 0.78 6.85
C ILE A 184 0.03 -0.10 6.72
N ILE A 185 -0.11 -1.36 7.03
CA ILE A 185 0.98 -2.35 6.96
C ILE A 185 0.94 -3.06 5.62
N VAL A 186 2.07 -3.11 4.93
CA VAL A 186 2.25 -3.87 3.69
C VAL A 186 3.28 -4.97 3.92
N GLU A 187 2.92 -6.22 3.61
CA GLU A 187 3.75 -7.40 3.82
C GLU A 187 3.88 -8.24 2.55
N GLY A 188 5.01 -8.93 2.39
CA GLY A 188 5.24 -9.92 1.33
C GLY A 188 5.74 -9.36 0.00
N THR A 189 5.73 -8.06 -0.21
CA THR A 189 6.14 -7.41 -1.47
C THR A 189 7.64 -7.47 -1.73
N SER A 190 8.47 -7.37 -0.68
CA SER A 190 9.94 -7.43 -0.78
C SER A 190 10.44 -8.76 -1.32
N ARG A 191 9.75 -9.86 -0.99
CA ARG A 191 10.06 -11.21 -1.51
C ARG A 191 9.64 -11.38 -2.97
N ALA A 192 8.51 -10.77 -3.35
CA ALA A 192 7.96 -10.84 -4.72
C ALA A 192 8.79 -10.01 -5.71
N LEU A 193 9.20 -8.81 -5.31
CA LEU A 193 10.08 -7.92 -6.10
C LEU A 193 11.05 -7.19 -5.17
N PRO A 194 12.30 -7.67 -5.03
CA PRO A 194 13.34 -7.01 -4.23
C PRO A 194 13.67 -5.60 -4.74
N LYS A 195 14.19 -4.75 -3.84
CA LYS A 195 14.51 -3.34 -4.12
C LYS A 195 15.38 -3.11 -5.36
N HIS A 196 16.35 -3.99 -5.60
CA HIS A 196 17.35 -3.89 -6.68
C HIS A 196 17.16 -4.94 -7.78
N GLY A 197 15.92 -5.27 -8.12
CA GLY A 197 15.63 -6.26 -9.14
C GLY A 197 14.39 -5.94 -9.97
N PHE A 198 14.38 -6.45 -11.21
CA PHE A 198 13.22 -6.43 -12.10
C PHE A 198 12.64 -7.83 -12.30
N VAL A 199 13.25 -8.85 -11.69
CA VAL A 199 12.79 -10.23 -11.81
C VAL A 199 11.82 -10.55 -10.70
N LEU A 200 10.59 -10.84 -11.09
CA LEU A 200 9.53 -11.31 -10.20
C LEU A 200 9.86 -12.73 -9.76
N ARG A 201 9.74 -13.02 -8.48
CA ARG A 201 10.15 -14.30 -7.89
C ARG A 201 8.98 -14.99 -7.25
N GLY A 202 8.80 -16.27 -7.57
CA GLY A 202 7.93 -17.19 -6.85
C GLY A 202 6.46 -16.78 -6.69
N ARG A 203 5.75 -17.53 -5.85
CA ARG A 203 4.36 -17.25 -5.43
C ARG A 203 4.39 -16.62 -4.05
N HIS A 204 3.69 -15.50 -3.89
CA HIS A 204 3.68 -14.76 -2.64
C HIS A 204 2.27 -14.36 -2.22
N ALA A 205 1.98 -14.57 -0.93
CA ALA A 205 0.89 -13.91 -0.28
C ALA A 205 1.35 -12.49 0.09
N ILE A 206 0.64 -11.51 -0.44
CA ILE A 206 0.84 -10.08 -0.14
C ILE A 206 -0.35 -9.65 0.70
N ARG A 207 -0.10 -8.98 1.80
CA ARG A 207 -1.16 -8.53 2.70
C ARG A 207 -1.06 -7.04 2.96
N ILE A 208 -2.21 -6.39 2.94
CA ILE A 208 -2.38 -5.00 3.34
C ILE A 208 -3.28 -5.03 4.56
N ARG A 209 -2.83 -4.42 5.66
CA ARG A 209 -3.63 -4.27 6.87
C ARG A 209 -3.79 -2.80 7.20
N VAL A 210 -5.01 -2.31 7.18
CA VAL A 210 -5.34 -0.99 7.70
C VAL A 210 -5.52 -1.15 9.22
N LEU A 211 -4.73 -0.42 9.99
CA LEU A 211 -4.84 -0.40 11.44
C LEU A 211 -5.86 0.66 11.89
N ASP A 212 -6.10 0.73 13.19
CA ASP A 212 -6.95 1.77 13.75
C ASP A 212 -6.31 3.15 13.57
N GLU A 213 -7.12 4.15 13.32
CA GLU A 213 -6.64 5.51 13.18
C GLU A 213 -6.08 6.04 14.50
N ILE A 214 -5.05 6.84 14.41
CA ILE A 214 -4.51 7.59 15.54
C ILE A 214 -5.14 8.98 15.46
N ALA A 215 -6.10 9.24 16.38
CA ALA A 215 -6.86 10.48 16.37
C ALA A 215 -5.96 11.69 16.64
N PHE A 216 -6.20 12.82 15.96
CA PHE A 216 -5.42 14.05 16.13
C PHE A 216 -5.30 14.48 17.60
N ALA A 217 -6.40 14.38 18.37
CA ALA A 217 -6.42 14.76 19.79
C ALA A 217 -5.38 14.02 20.65
N SER A 218 -4.97 12.79 20.24
CA SER A 218 -4.01 11.99 21.01
C SER A 218 -2.56 12.43 20.81
N PHE A 219 -2.27 13.24 19.78
CA PHE A 219 -0.92 13.69 19.46
C PHE A 219 -0.77 15.19 19.17
N ALA A 220 -1.83 15.98 19.39
CA ALA A 220 -1.84 17.41 19.06
C ALA A 220 -0.65 18.18 19.66
N GLU A 221 -0.29 17.87 20.91
CA GLU A 221 0.77 18.55 21.68
C GLU A 221 2.04 17.69 21.83
N LYS A 222 2.11 16.51 21.17
CA LYS A 222 3.28 15.65 21.31
C LYS A 222 4.46 16.19 20.50
N PRO A 223 5.70 16.05 20.99
CA PRO A 223 6.89 16.26 20.18
C PRO A 223 6.86 15.33 18.95
N ILE A 224 7.28 15.85 17.81
CA ILE A 224 7.22 15.13 16.53
C ILE A 224 8.05 13.85 16.56
N GLU A 225 9.22 13.91 17.18
CA GLU A 225 10.14 12.77 17.32
C GLU A 225 9.50 11.65 18.14
N GLN A 226 8.83 12.01 19.25
CA GLN A 226 8.09 11.04 20.06
C GLN A 226 6.93 10.42 19.29
N LEU A 227 6.15 11.23 18.56
CA LEU A 227 5.05 10.72 17.74
C LEU A 227 5.56 9.77 16.64
N ALA A 228 6.69 10.11 16.00
CA ALA A 228 7.28 9.27 14.97
C ALA A 228 7.73 7.92 15.54
N GLU A 229 8.30 7.89 16.74
CA GLU A 229 8.74 6.66 17.41
C GLU A 229 7.54 5.82 17.86
N GLU A 230 6.53 6.41 18.49
CA GLU A 230 5.31 5.69 18.88
C GLU A 230 4.61 5.03 17.67
N VAL A 231 4.52 5.73 16.52
CA VAL A 231 3.95 5.16 15.31
C VAL A 231 4.86 4.08 14.74
N HIS A 232 6.18 4.26 14.82
CA HIS A 232 7.14 3.22 14.42
C HIS A 232 6.98 1.94 15.26
N GLU A 233 6.79 2.05 16.58
CA GLU A 233 6.51 0.92 17.47
C GLU A 233 5.20 0.20 17.09
N VAL A 234 4.14 0.94 16.73
CA VAL A 234 2.90 0.34 16.22
C VAL A 234 3.16 -0.50 14.97
N PHE A 235 4.00 -0.01 14.06
CA PHE A 235 4.39 -0.79 12.86
C PHE A 235 5.25 -1.99 13.22
N ALA A 236 6.22 -1.83 14.12
CA ALA A 236 7.11 -2.91 14.57
C ALA A 236 6.31 -4.03 15.25
N ALA A 237 5.41 -3.69 16.17
CA ALA A 237 4.51 -4.65 16.82
C ALA A 237 3.63 -5.39 15.79
N ALA A 238 3.01 -4.65 14.88
CA ALA A 238 2.16 -5.24 13.85
C ALA A 238 2.92 -6.18 12.90
N LEU A 239 4.18 -5.90 12.58
CA LEU A 239 5.03 -6.75 11.76
C LEU A 239 5.59 -7.94 12.57
N GLY A 240 5.95 -7.73 13.84
CA GLY A 240 6.53 -8.74 14.74
C GLY A 240 5.53 -9.77 15.23
N GLU A 241 4.28 -9.44 15.43
CA GLU A 241 3.20 -10.37 15.79
C GLU A 241 3.08 -11.55 14.81
N ARG A 242 3.50 -11.38 13.57
CA ARG A 242 3.48 -12.42 12.55
C ARG A 242 4.69 -13.32 12.54
N ASP A 243 5.86 -12.79 12.87
CA ASP A 243 7.04 -13.64 12.95
C ASP A 243 6.86 -14.68 14.07
N SER A 244 6.21 -14.30 15.18
CA SER A 244 5.86 -15.24 16.26
C SER A 244 4.70 -16.19 15.87
N ALA A 245 3.70 -15.73 15.11
CA ALA A 245 2.59 -16.57 14.64
C ALA A 245 3.00 -17.54 13.51
N ALA A 246 3.99 -17.15 12.69
CA ALA A 246 4.54 -18.02 11.64
C ALA A 246 5.48 -19.09 12.20
N LEU A 247 6.01 -18.89 13.40
CA LEU A 247 6.86 -19.84 14.14
C LEU A 247 6.03 -20.80 15.02
N ALA A 248 4.73 -20.56 15.23
CA ALA A 248 3.86 -21.50 15.94
C ALA A 248 3.66 -22.75 15.07
N PRO A 249 4.00 -23.97 15.55
CA PRO A 249 3.80 -25.19 14.80
C PRO A 249 2.30 -25.35 14.52
N SER A 250 1.95 -25.59 13.25
CA SER A 250 0.60 -25.91 12.82
C SER A 250 0.08 -27.07 13.69
N ALA A 251 -0.88 -26.81 14.57
CA ALA A 251 -1.54 -27.82 15.35
C ALA A 251 -2.24 -28.78 14.38
N VAL A 252 -1.59 -29.90 14.12
CA VAL A 252 -2.17 -31.03 13.40
C VAL A 252 -3.33 -31.54 14.25
N ALA A 253 -4.55 -31.33 13.79
CA ALA A 253 -5.73 -31.87 14.41
C ALA A 253 -5.58 -33.41 14.51
N PRO A 254 -5.79 -34.04 15.69
CA PRO A 254 -5.66 -35.48 15.82
C PRO A 254 -6.74 -36.14 14.95
N ARG A 255 -6.31 -36.99 14.02
CA ARG A 255 -7.20 -37.88 13.27
C ARG A 255 -7.90 -38.79 14.28
N SER A 256 -9.21 -38.62 14.44
CA SER A 256 -10.05 -39.56 15.17
C SER A 256 -9.97 -40.92 14.49
N ARG A 257 -9.33 -41.91 15.17
CA ARG A 257 -9.42 -43.30 14.80
C ARG A 257 -10.86 -43.77 15.07
N ALA A 258 -11.62 -43.98 14.01
CA ALA A 258 -12.85 -44.76 14.08
C ALA A 258 -12.47 -46.19 14.42
N SER A 259 -12.75 -46.61 15.65
CA SER A 259 -12.69 -48.00 16.08
C SER A 259 -13.89 -48.72 15.49
N GLY A 260 -13.66 -49.49 14.42
CA GLY A 260 -14.59 -50.51 13.96
C GLY A 260 -14.56 -51.70 14.92
N HIS A 261 -15.64 -51.86 15.67
CA HIS A 261 -15.91 -53.10 16.38
C HIS A 261 -16.81 -53.99 15.48
N GLY A 262 -16.18 -54.96 14.87
CA GLY A 262 -16.87 -56.08 14.29
C GLY A 262 -17.15 -57.15 15.37
N GLY A 263 -18.37 -57.26 15.80
CA GLY A 263 -18.83 -58.36 16.60
C GLY A 263 -19.39 -59.47 15.73
N HIS A 264 -18.67 -60.57 15.61
CA HIS A 264 -19.20 -61.88 15.21
C HIS A 264 -19.73 -62.57 16.46
N GLU A 265 -20.98 -62.86 16.47
CA GLU A 265 -21.54 -63.98 17.30
C GLU A 265 -22.32 -64.94 16.41
N GLY A 266 -21.76 -66.09 16.31
CA GLY A 266 -22.49 -67.27 15.83
C GLY A 266 -23.20 -67.98 16.98
N ALA A 267 -24.36 -68.50 16.74
CA ALA A 267 -24.93 -69.54 17.54
C ALA A 267 -25.83 -70.44 16.71
N ALA A 268 -25.50 -71.61 16.73
CA ALA A 268 -26.11 -72.85 16.48
C ALA A 268 -27.61 -72.96 16.89
N ARG A 269 -28.37 -73.50 16.09
CA ARG A 269 -29.30 -74.65 15.99
C ARG A 269 -30.39 -74.33 14.99
#